data_fba59358c172cac791935d3e298e26e7
#
_entry.id   fba59358c172cac791935d3e298e26e7
#
_cell.length_a   1.000
_cell.length_b   1.000
_cell.length_c   1.000
_cell.angle_alpha   90.00
_cell.angle_beta   90.00
_cell.angle_gamma   90.00
#
_symmetry.space_group_name_H-M   'P 1'
#
loop_
_entity.id
_entity.type
_entity.pdbx_description
1 polymer ?
#
loop_
_entity_poly.entity_id
_entity_poly.type
_entity_poly.pdbx_seq_one_letter_code
_entity_poly.pdbx_strand_id
1 'polypeptide(L)'
;MPATLSRDDYAAMFGPTVGDKVRLADTDLIIEVERDLITERGGYGEEVKFGGGKVIRDGMGQSQATREAGAVDTVITNALIVDHSGIYKADIGLRGGRIHKIGKAGNPDTQPGVDIIVGPGTEAIAGEGRIVTAGGFDSHIHFICPQQIEDALHSGVTTMLGGGTGPAHGTLATTCTPGPWHIGRMMQAVDGVPMNIGFAGKGNASRPEALVEMVKGGACSLKLHEDWGTTPGAIDCCLGVADDMDVQVMIHTDTLNESGFVENTVAAMKGRTIHAFHTEGAGGGHAPDIIKICGDANVLPSSTNPTRPYTVNTLEEHLDMLMVCHHLDKSIPEDVAFAESRIRRETIAAEDILHDMGAFSIIASDSQAMGRVGEVLIRTWQTADKMKKQRGRLADEQGENDNLRVRRYIAKYTINPAIAHGVSRDIGSLEEGKRADLVMWNPAFFGVKPEMVLMAGSIVCAQMGDPNASIPTPQPVYSRPMFGAMGRAVERSAVVFTSAAAMEEDLRGKLGLAKECLAVENTRGIGKKDLILNDALPVVEVNPETYEVRADGELLTCEPAEELPMAQRYFLF
;
A
#
# COMPACT_ATOMS: atom_id res chain seq x y z
N MET A 1 -16.22 4.10 -47.54
CA MET A 1 -14.87 3.65 -47.16
C MET A 1 -14.85 3.58 -45.62
N PRO A 2 -14.29 2.56 -45.02
CA PRO A 2 -14.09 2.57 -43.57
C PRO A 2 -13.27 3.81 -43.17
N ALA A 3 -13.68 4.51 -42.12
CA ALA A 3 -12.91 5.61 -41.58
C ALA A 3 -11.58 5.05 -41.04
N THR A 4 -10.46 5.69 -41.37
CA THR A 4 -9.15 5.38 -40.78
C THR A 4 -8.85 6.39 -39.68
N LEU A 5 -8.46 5.92 -38.54
CA LEU A 5 -8.02 6.73 -37.39
C LEU A 5 -6.52 6.46 -37.14
N SER A 6 -5.76 7.52 -36.91
CA SER A 6 -4.37 7.33 -36.50
C SER A 6 -4.29 6.75 -35.09
N ARG A 7 -3.16 6.12 -34.73
CA ARG A 7 -2.95 5.57 -33.39
C ARG A 7 -2.97 6.67 -32.33
N ASP A 8 -2.38 7.82 -32.62
CA ASP A 8 -2.36 8.98 -31.73
C ASP A 8 -3.77 9.56 -31.49
N ASP A 9 -4.58 9.67 -32.56
CA ASP A 9 -5.96 10.11 -32.43
C ASP A 9 -6.81 9.11 -31.62
N TYR A 10 -6.59 7.79 -31.83
CA TYR A 10 -7.24 6.76 -31.03
C TYR A 10 -6.89 6.88 -29.56
N ALA A 11 -5.59 6.98 -29.23
CA ALA A 11 -5.11 7.13 -27.86
C ALA A 11 -5.63 8.42 -27.19
N ALA A 12 -5.73 9.51 -27.93
CA ALA A 12 -6.33 10.77 -27.44
C ALA A 12 -7.82 10.65 -27.15
N MET A 13 -8.54 9.78 -27.88
CA MET A 13 -9.99 9.57 -27.70
C MET A 13 -10.31 8.55 -26.61
N PHE A 14 -9.58 7.43 -26.56
CA PHE A 14 -9.91 6.24 -25.78
C PHE A 14 -8.77 5.75 -24.87
N GLY A 15 -7.71 6.53 -24.75
CA GLY A 15 -6.51 6.12 -24.02
C GLY A 15 -5.61 5.15 -24.79
N PRO A 16 -4.45 4.81 -24.23
CA PRO A 16 -3.48 3.92 -24.86
C PRO A 16 -4.04 2.51 -25.06
N THR A 17 -3.60 1.81 -26.10
CA THR A 17 -3.99 0.43 -26.42
C THR A 17 -2.75 -0.46 -26.56
N VAL A 18 -2.95 -1.74 -26.89
CA VAL A 18 -1.87 -2.76 -26.95
C VAL A 18 -0.63 -2.27 -27.67
N GLY A 19 0.54 -2.36 -26.99
CA GLY A 19 1.85 -1.95 -27.47
C GLY A 19 2.13 -0.45 -27.34
N ASP A 20 1.18 0.37 -26.88
CA ASP A 20 1.46 1.77 -26.53
C ASP A 20 2.28 1.84 -25.24
N LYS A 21 3.22 2.77 -25.20
CA LYS A 21 4.11 2.98 -24.06
C LYS A 21 3.72 4.25 -23.31
N VAL A 22 3.71 4.15 -21.98
CA VAL A 22 3.37 5.25 -21.08
C VAL A 22 4.50 5.42 -20.07
N ARG A 23 4.98 6.65 -19.92
CA ARG A 23 5.95 7.02 -18.90
C ARG A 23 5.24 7.31 -17.57
N LEU A 24 5.80 6.82 -16.47
CA LEU A 24 5.28 7.07 -15.12
C LEU A 24 5.92 8.35 -14.54
N ALA A 25 5.14 9.41 -14.43
CA ALA A 25 5.58 10.75 -13.98
C ALA A 25 6.82 11.22 -14.74
N ASP A 26 7.84 11.75 -14.05
CA ASP A 26 9.14 12.13 -14.62
C ASP A 26 10.23 11.08 -14.34
N THR A 27 9.85 9.85 -14.02
CA THR A 27 10.78 8.71 -13.87
C THR A 27 11.26 8.21 -15.23
N ASP A 28 12.25 7.34 -15.24
CA ASP A 28 12.66 6.60 -16.45
C ASP A 28 11.86 5.32 -16.66
N LEU A 29 10.87 5.05 -15.80
CA LEU A 29 10.01 3.86 -15.89
C LEU A 29 9.01 4.02 -17.03
N ILE A 30 9.05 3.06 -17.97
CA ILE A 30 8.14 3.00 -19.13
C ILE A 30 7.35 1.71 -19.07
N ILE A 31 6.03 1.83 -18.96
CA ILE A 31 5.12 0.69 -19.08
C ILE A 31 4.62 0.55 -20.51
N GLU A 32 4.27 -0.67 -20.89
CA GLU A 32 3.67 -1.01 -22.18
C GLU A 32 2.33 -1.73 -21.94
N VAL A 33 1.30 -1.33 -22.68
CA VAL A 33 -0.02 -1.96 -22.58
C VAL A 33 0.03 -3.37 -23.17
N GLU A 34 -0.17 -4.38 -22.33
CA GLU A 34 -0.06 -5.81 -22.69
C GLU A 34 -1.32 -6.32 -23.40
N ARG A 35 -2.50 -5.85 -22.95
CA ARG A 35 -3.81 -6.27 -23.41
C ARG A 35 -4.79 -5.11 -23.46
N ASP A 36 -5.84 -5.23 -24.28
CA ASP A 36 -6.98 -4.33 -24.31
C ASP A 36 -8.26 -5.17 -24.29
N LEU A 37 -8.86 -5.32 -23.09
CA LEU A 37 -10.01 -6.19 -22.87
C LEU A 37 -11.29 -5.67 -23.56
N ILE A 38 -11.31 -4.40 -23.95
CA ILE A 38 -12.43 -3.80 -24.69
C ILE A 38 -12.36 -4.24 -26.15
N THR A 39 -11.20 -4.04 -26.80
CA THR A 39 -11.00 -4.38 -28.21
C THR A 39 -10.95 -5.88 -28.47
N GLU A 40 -10.45 -6.68 -27.51
CA GLU A 40 -10.51 -8.15 -27.56
C GLU A 40 -11.96 -8.68 -27.68
N ARG A 41 -12.94 -7.96 -27.15
CA ARG A 41 -14.35 -8.38 -27.10
C ARG A 41 -15.23 -7.75 -28.19
N GLY A 42 -14.94 -6.52 -28.57
CA GLY A 42 -15.77 -5.77 -29.52
C GLY A 42 -15.04 -5.31 -30.79
N GLY A 43 -13.71 -5.26 -30.75
CA GLY A 43 -12.90 -4.62 -31.78
C GLY A 43 -12.80 -3.10 -31.59
N TYR A 44 -11.90 -2.50 -32.35
CA TYR A 44 -11.71 -1.04 -32.34
C TYR A 44 -12.92 -0.31 -32.91
N GLY A 45 -13.35 0.76 -32.25
CA GLY A 45 -14.51 1.56 -32.59
C GLY A 45 -15.80 1.18 -31.83
N GLU A 46 -15.71 0.17 -30.96
CA GLU A 46 -16.81 -0.28 -30.09
C GLU A 46 -16.68 0.19 -28.64
N GLU A 47 -15.70 1.04 -28.36
CA GLU A 47 -15.47 1.62 -27.04
C GLU A 47 -16.61 2.57 -26.66
N VAL A 48 -17.01 2.54 -25.40
CA VAL A 48 -17.97 3.50 -24.87
C VAL A 48 -17.26 4.66 -24.18
N LYS A 49 -17.89 5.84 -24.26
CA LYS A 49 -17.40 7.06 -23.63
C LYS A 49 -18.58 7.97 -23.32
N PHE A 50 -18.52 8.66 -22.18
CA PHE A 50 -19.51 9.66 -21.79
C PHE A 50 -19.11 11.05 -22.31
N GLY A 51 -20.10 11.86 -22.68
CA GLY A 51 -19.94 13.26 -23.07
C GLY A 51 -20.93 13.70 -24.17
N GLY A 52 -20.95 15.00 -24.46
CA GLY A 52 -21.75 15.56 -25.53
C GLY A 52 -21.41 14.93 -26.88
N GLY A 53 -22.37 14.32 -27.54
CA GLY A 53 -22.16 13.61 -28.81
C GLY A 53 -21.45 12.27 -28.72
N LYS A 54 -21.20 11.75 -27.49
CA LYS A 54 -20.55 10.45 -27.26
C LYS A 54 -21.57 9.32 -27.14
N VAL A 55 -21.08 8.08 -27.04
CA VAL A 55 -21.88 6.85 -27.19
C VAL A 55 -22.76 6.55 -25.97
N ILE A 56 -22.35 6.89 -24.76
CA ILE A 56 -23.18 6.64 -23.56
C ILE A 56 -24.37 7.61 -23.57
N ARG A 57 -25.42 7.21 -24.28
CA ARG A 57 -26.72 7.89 -24.39
C ARG A 57 -27.80 6.83 -24.49
N ASP A 58 -29.01 7.20 -24.12
CA ASP A 58 -30.19 6.34 -24.14
C ASP A 58 -30.39 5.65 -25.51
N GLY A 59 -30.55 4.33 -25.48
CA GLY A 59 -30.71 3.50 -26.67
C GLY A 59 -29.45 3.34 -27.54
N MET A 60 -28.32 3.88 -27.13
CA MET A 60 -27.02 3.69 -27.79
C MET A 60 -26.09 2.84 -26.88
N GLY A 61 -25.07 3.43 -26.28
CA GLY A 61 -24.21 2.75 -25.30
C GLY A 61 -24.84 2.62 -23.92
N GLN A 62 -25.94 3.31 -23.64
CA GLN A 62 -26.78 3.09 -22.48
C GLN A 62 -27.97 2.20 -22.82
N SER A 63 -28.14 1.10 -22.11
CA SER A 63 -29.28 0.19 -22.21
C SER A 63 -30.46 0.68 -21.36
N GLN A 64 -31.57 -0.06 -21.41
CA GLN A 64 -32.75 0.17 -20.56
C GLN A 64 -32.68 -0.67 -19.25
N ALA A 65 -31.57 -1.36 -19.01
CA ALA A 65 -31.44 -2.23 -17.86
C ALA A 65 -31.45 -1.45 -16.53
N THR A 66 -32.30 -1.91 -15.61
CA THR A 66 -32.26 -1.45 -14.23
C THR A 66 -31.08 -2.08 -13.48
N ARG A 67 -30.79 -1.56 -12.28
CA ARG A 67 -29.81 -2.20 -11.39
C ARG A 67 -30.14 -3.67 -11.12
N GLU A 68 -31.42 -4.01 -10.91
CA GLU A 68 -31.87 -5.39 -10.70
C GLU A 68 -31.66 -6.27 -11.94
N ALA A 69 -31.77 -5.69 -13.14
CA ALA A 69 -31.51 -6.37 -14.39
C ALA A 69 -30.01 -6.46 -14.76
N GLY A 70 -29.12 -6.05 -13.86
CA GLY A 70 -27.66 -6.24 -14.01
C GLY A 70 -26.86 -4.98 -14.33
N ALA A 71 -27.49 -3.80 -14.47
CA ALA A 71 -26.74 -2.55 -14.65
C ALA A 71 -25.85 -2.26 -13.43
N VAL A 72 -24.63 -1.75 -13.71
CA VAL A 72 -23.68 -1.38 -12.65
C VAL A 72 -24.05 -0.02 -12.05
N ASP A 73 -23.57 0.24 -10.82
CA ASP A 73 -23.79 1.53 -10.14
C ASP A 73 -22.88 2.61 -10.73
N THR A 74 -21.63 2.24 -11.05
CA THR A 74 -20.64 3.13 -11.67
C THR A 74 -19.84 2.38 -12.71
N VAL A 75 -19.48 3.04 -13.81
CA VAL A 75 -18.52 2.56 -14.79
C VAL A 75 -17.34 3.51 -14.90
N ILE A 76 -16.12 3.00 -14.86
CA ILE A 76 -14.90 3.73 -15.24
C ILE A 76 -14.56 3.27 -16.65
N THR A 77 -14.60 4.17 -17.63
CA THR A 77 -14.42 3.82 -19.04
C THR A 77 -12.97 3.91 -19.48
N ASN A 78 -12.51 2.95 -20.31
CA ASN A 78 -11.21 2.99 -21.00
C ASN A 78 -10.00 3.22 -20.07
N ALA A 79 -10.01 2.65 -18.87
CA ALA A 79 -8.95 2.82 -17.89
C ALA A 79 -7.69 2.01 -18.26
N LEU A 80 -6.49 2.62 -18.10
CA LEU A 80 -5.24 1.88 -18.09
C LEU A 80 -5.01 1.33 -16.68
N ILE A 81 -5.25 0.04 -16.52
CA ILE A 81 -5.06 -0.64 -15.24
C ILE A 81 -3.57 -0.98 -15.08
N VAL A 82 -3.00 -0.59 -13.94
CA VAL A 82 -1.65 -1.00 -13.50
C VAL A 82 -1.80 -1.74 -12.19
N ASP A 83 -1.62 -3.05 -12.26
CA ASP A 83 -1.78 -3.96 -11.12
C ASP A 83 -0.68 -5.03 -11.12
N HIS A 84 -0.49 -5.71 -10.00
CA HIS A 84 0.46 -6.83 -9.93
C HIS A 84 0.17 -7.92 -10.97
N SER A 85 -1.08 -8.07 -11.36
CA SER A 85 -1.54 -9.07 -12.34
C SER A 85 -1.22 -8.73 -13.79
N GLY A 86 -1.01 -7.43 -14.12
CA GLY A 86 -0.71 -6.99 -15.48
C GLY A 86 -0.90 -5.49 -15.68
N ILE A 87 -0.58 -5.06 -16.91
CA ILE A 87 -0.77 -3.68 -17.37
C ILE A 87 -1.66 -3.75 -18.61
N TYR A 88 -2.93 -3.36 -18.47
CA TYR A 88 -3.91 -3.56 -19.52
C TYR A 88 -5.02 -2.51 -19.51
N LYS A 89 -5.65 -2.30 -20.67
CA LYS A 89 -6.80 -1.42 -20.82
C LYS A 89 -8.09 -2.20 -20.61
N ALA A 90 -9.03 -1.62 -19.83
CA ALA A 90 -10.36 -2.16 -19.63
C ALA A 90 -11.35 -1.09 -19.16
N ASP A 91 -12.64 -1.38 -19.29
CA ASP A 91 -13.66 -0.72 -18.48
C ASP A 91 -13.79 -1.44 -17.14
N ILE A 92 -14.16 -0.69 -16.09
CA ILE A 92 -14.34 -1.23 -14.73
C ILE A 92 -15.77 -0.94 -14.29
N GLY A 93 -16.58 -1.97 -14.09
CA GLY A 93 -17.93 -1.88 -13.56
C GLY A 93 -17.95 -2.05 -12.05
N LEU A 94 -18.52 -1.10 -11.32
CA LEU A 94 -18.63 -1.12 -9.86
C LEU A 94 -20.08 -1.33 -9.45
N ARG A 95 -20.30 -2.21 -8.45
CA ARG A 95 -21.64 -2.48 -7.93
C ARG A 95 -21.61 -2.81 -6.44
N GLY A 96 -22.42 -2.12 -5.66
CA GLY A 96 -22.52 -2.35 -4.21
C GLY A 96 -21.20 -2.12 -3.45
N GLY A 97 -20.36 -1.21 -3.95
CA GLY A 97 -19.07 -0.89 -3.36
C GLY A 97 -17.94 -1.85 -3.73
N ARG A 98 -18.17 -2.77 -4.65
CA ARG A 98 -17.18 -3.77 -5.11
C ARG A 98 -16.94 -3.68 -6.61
N ILE A 99 -15.78 -4.15 -7.05
CA ILE A 99 -15.47 -4.37 -8.46
C ILE A 99 -16.36 -5.52 -8.92
N HIS A 100 -17.35 -5.19 -9.76
CA HIS A 100 -18.30 -6.19 -10.27
C HIS A 100 -17.73 -6.95 -11.47
N LYS A 101 -17.10 -6.20 -12.38
CA LYS A 101 -16.52 -6.75 -13.61
C LYS A 101 -15.42 -5.84 -14.15
N ILE A 102 -14.39 -6.45 -14.73
CA ILE A 102 -13.35 -5.77 -15.52
C ILE A 102 -13.41 -6.31 -16.94
N GLY A 103 -13.72 -5.46 -17.92
CA GLY A 103 -13.95 -5.91 -19.29
C GLY A 103 -14.43 -4.84 -20.23
N LYS A 104 -15.55 -5.05 -20.93
CA LYS A 104 -16.15 -4.11 -21.89
C LYS A 104 -17.50 -3.64 -21.40
N ALA A 105 -17.64 -2.32 -21.24
CA ALA A 105 -18.90 -1.68 -20.89
C ALA A 105 -19.73 -1.32 -22.12
N GLY A 106 -21.04 -1.14 -21.91
CA GLY A 106 -21.96 -0.65 -22.93
C GLY A 106 -23.38 -1.17 -22.81
N ASN A 107 -24.04 -1.18 -23.97
CA ASN A 107 -25.37 -1.70 -24.14
C ASN A 107 -25.33 -3.03 -24.91
N PRO A 108 -25.67 -4.15 -24.29
CA PRO A 108 -25.61 -5.47 -24.93
C PRO A 108 -26.59 -5.61 -26.10
N ASP A 109 -27.63 -4.76 -26.18
CA ASP A 109 -28.61 -4.80 -27.28
C ASP A 109 -28.08 -4.17 -28.58
N THR A 110 -27.04 -3.32 -28.48
CA THR A 110 -26.51 -2.55 -29.62
C THR A 110 -25.04 -2.81 -29.90
N GLN A 111 -24.28 -3.36 -28.92
CA GLN A 111 -22.84 -3.55 -29.03
C GLN A 111 -22.45 -5.00 -28.72
N PRO A 112 -21.50 -5.60 -29.46
CA PRO A 112 -21.03 -6.95 -29.20
C PRO A 112 -20.12 -7.01 -27.99
N GLY A 113 -20.07 -8.16 -27.31
CA GLY A 113 -19.11 -8.49 -26.28
C GLY A 113 -19.22 -7.70 -24.97
N VAL A 114 -20.32 -6.98 -24.76
CA VAL A 114 -20.57 -6.23 -23.51
C VAL A 114 -20.78 -7.21 -22.36
N ASP A 115 -20.04 -7.00 -21.29
CA ASP A 115 -20.16 -7.73 -20.02
C ASP A 115 -20.31 -6.79 -18.79
N ILE A 116 -20.23 -5.46 -19.02
CA ILE A 116 -20.53 -4.42 -18.03
C ILE A 116 -21.70 -3.61 -18.57
N ILE A 117 -22.90 -3.85 -18.04
CA ILE A 117 -24.12 -3.20 -18.54
C ILE A 117 -24.22 -1.78 -17.98
N VAL A 118 -24.24 -0.80 -18.88
CA VAL A 118 -24.52 0.61 -18.57
C VAL A 118 -26.03 0.84 -18.68
N GLY A 119 -26.67 1.23 -17.58
CA GLY A 119 -28.09 1.54 -17.50
C GLY A 119 -28.36 3.00 -17.14
N PRO A 120 -29.65 3.41 -17.05
CA PRO A 120 -30.01 4.79 -16.67
C PRO A 120 -29.56 5.19 -15.25
N GLY A 121 -29.32 4.21 -14.38
CA GLY A 121 -28.83 4.42 -13.01
C GLY A 121 -27.30 4.33 -12.86
N THR A 122 -26.57 4.20 -13.96
CA THR A 122 -25.10 4.06 -13.94
C THR A 122 -24.43 5.43 -14.03
N GLU A 123 -23.57 5.75 -13.05
CA GLU A 123 -22.66 6.89 -13.13
C GLU A 123 -21.46 6.56 -14.02
N ALA A 124 -20.92 7.53 -14.75
CA ALA A 124 -19.78 7.34 -15.64
C ALA A 124 -18.58 8.19 -15.20
N ILE A 125 -17.45 7.54 -14.99
CA ILE A 125 -16.16 8.16 -14.70
C ILE A 125 -15.25 7.95 -15.92
N ALA A 126 -14.68 9.05 -16.43
CA ALA A 126 -13.79 9.01 -17.58
C ALA A 126 -12.41 8.47 -17.17
N GLY A 127 -12.05 7.28 -17.65
CA GLY A 127 -10.75 6.65 -17.45
C GLY A 127 -9.79 6.83 -18.62
N GLU A 128 -10.23 7.46 -19.71
CA GLU A 128 -9.45 7.67 -20.92
C GLU A 128 -8.15 8.43 -20.63
N GLY A 129 -7.01 7.78 -20.90
CA GLY A 129 -5.69 8.36 -20.63
C GLY A 129 -5.36 8.48 -19.13
N ARG A 130 -6.09 7.79 -18.28
CA ARG A 130 -5.81 7.69 -16.83
C ARG A 130 -5.31 6.31 -16.47
N ILE A 131 -4.36 6.27 -15.53
CA ILE A 131 -3.96 5.04 -14.87
C ILE A 131 -4.89 4.81 -13.68
N VAL A 132 -5.34 3.56 -13.49
CA VAL A 132 -6.11 3.13 -12.32
C VAL A 132 -5.33 2.04 -11.60
N THR A 133 -5.15 2.21 -10.29
CA THR A 133 -4.49 1.26 -9.40
C THR A 133 -5.37 0.91 -8.22
N ALA A 134 -5.06 -0.18 -7.53
CA ALA A 134 -5.60 -0.39 -6.19
C ALA A 134 -5.11 0.71 -5.24
N GLY A 135 -5.88 1.00 -4.21
CA GLY A 135 -5.46 1.90 -3.14
C GLY A 135 -4.28 1.34 -2.36
N GLY A 136 -3.38 2.22 -1.95
CA GLY A 136 -2.22 1.86 -1.14
C GLY A 136 -2.61 1.35 0.25
N PHE A 137 -1.81 0.43 0.77
CA PHE A 137 -1.92 -0.09 2.12
C PHE A 137 -0.61 0.16 2.88
N ASP A 138 -0.66 1.05 3.86
CA ASP A 138 0.46 1.28 4.77
C ASP A 138 0.27 0.46 6.05
N SER A 139 1.16 -0.49 6.27
CA SER A 139 1.11 -1.46 7.38
C SER A 139 1.98 -1.08 8.58
N HIS A 140 2.53 0.14 8.60
CA HIS A 140 3.38 0.61 9.69
C HIS A 140 3.04 2.03 10.10
N ILE A 141 1.94 2.19 10.85
CA ILE A 141 1.41 3.49 11.27
C ILE A 141 1.54 3.66 12.78
N HIS A 142 2.15 4.77 13.21
CA HIS A 142 2.02 5.29 14.56
C HIS A 142 0.82 6.24 14.59
N PHE A 143 -0.27 5.85 15.25
CA PHE A 143 -1.47 6.69 15.38
C PHE A 143 -1.27 7.79 16.43
N ILE A 144 -0.44 8.77 16.10
CA ILE A 144 -0.10 9.92 16.95
C ILE A 144 -1.05 11.09 16.64
N CYS A 145 -0.97 11.63 15.43
CA CYS A 145 -1.77 12.76 14.97
C CYS A 145 -2.81 12.29 13.94
N PRO A 146 -4.12 12.46 14.19
CA PRO A 146 -5.15 11.95 13.28
C PRO A 146 -5.14 12.62 11.91
N GLN A 147 -4.58 13.82 11.76
CA GLN A 147 -4.51 14.55 10.49
C GLN A 147 -3.69 13.82 9.43
N GLN A 148 -2.78 12.92 9.82
CA GLN A 148 -2.06 12.06 8.87
C GLN A 148 -2.98 11.19 7.99
N ILE A 149 -4.23 10.96 8.41
CA ILE A 149 -5.21 10.19 7.63
C ILE A 149 -5.59 10.95 6.35
N GLU A 150 -5.68 12.26 6.42
CA GLU A 150 -5.94 13.10 5.25
C GLU A 150 -4.74 13.06 4.29
N ASP A 151 -3.50 13.17 4.81
CA ASP A 151 -2.28 13.05 4.01
C ASP A 151 -2.16 11.68 3.34
N ALA A 152 -2.52 10.60 4.04
CA ALA A 152 -2.59 9.25 3.49
C ALA A 152 -3.55 9.20 2.28
N LEU A 153 -4.77 9.69 2.45
CA LEU A 153 -5.79 9.68 1.40
C LEU A 153 -5.35 10.51 0.18
N HIS A 154 -4.77 11.69 0.42
CA HIS A 154 -4.27 12.59 -0.62
C HIS A 154 -3.07 12.00 -1.39
N SER A 155 -2.36 11.03 -0.84
CA SER A 155 -1.26 10.31 -1.50
C SER A 155 -1.70 9.02 -2.22
N GLY A 156 -2.97 8.61 -2.08
CA GLY A 156 -3.50 7.38 -2.67
C GLY A 156 -3.46 6.16 -1.74
N VAL A 157 -3.15 6.34 -0.46
CA VAL A 157 -3.29 5.30 0.57
C VAL A 157 -4.75 5.25 1.02
N THR A 158 -5.37 4.08 0.95
CA THR A 158 -6.77 3.84 1.34
C THR A 158 -6.90 2.95 2.57
N THR A 159 -5.78 2.35 3.01
CA THR A 159 -5.74 1.45 4.16
C THR A 159 -4.53 1.75 5.03
N MET A 160 -4.76 1.90 6.33
CA MET A 160 -3.74 2.15 7.34
C MET A 160 -3.84 1.09 8.45
N LEU A 161 -2.73 0.43 8.76
CA LEU A 161 -2.66 -0.52 9.86
C LEU A 161 -1.46 -0.19 10.75
N GLY A 162 -1.68 -0.16 12.04
CA GLY A 162 -0.64 0.15 13.01
C GLY A 162 -1.20 0.25 14.43
N GLY A 163 -0.52 0.98 15.29
CA GLY A 163 -0.94 1.10 16.68
C GLY A 163 -0.70 2.49 17.25
N GLY A 164 -1.34 2.74 18.37
CA GLY A 164 -1.17 3.97 19.12
C GLY A 164 -2.46 4.54 19.69
N THR A 165 -2.32 5.59 20.47
CA THR A 165 -3.42 6.26 21.20
C THR A 165 -3.26 7.78 21.22
N GLY A 166 -2.53 8.35 20.26
CA GLY A 166 -2.15 9.75 20.27
C GLY A 166 -0.70 9.98 20.72
N PRO A 167 -0.32 11.16 21.23
CA PRO A 167 1.06 11.52 21.56
C PRO A 167 1.55 10.92 22.90
N ALA A 168 1.08 9.75 23.28
CA ALA A 168 1.58 9.03 24.43
C ALA A 168 2.96 8.43 24.14
N HIS A 169 3.86 8.38 25.11
CA HIS A 169 5.24 7.90 24.91
C HIS A 169 5.29 6.46 24.36
N GLY A 170 4.41 5.57 24.85
CA GLY A 170 4.29 4.22 24.31
C GLY A 170 3.89 4.18 22.82
N THR A 171 3.09 5.13 22.35
CA THR A 171 2.70 5.27 20.94
C THR A 171 3.79 5.91 20.10
N LEU A 172 4.45 6.95 20.63
CA LEU A 172 5.52 7.67 19.92
C LEU A 172 6.60 6.71 19.44
N ALA A 173 6.95 5.71 20.25
CA ALA A 173 8.01 4.78 19.93
C ALA A 173 7.53 3.47 19.27
N THR A 174 6.32 2.95 19.52
CA THR A 174 6.12 1.50 19.39
C THR A 174 5.05 0.96 18.46
N THR A 175 4.17 1.77 17.87
CA THR A 175 3.03 1.24 17.06
C THR A 175 2.13 0.23 17.80
N CYS A 176 2.00 0.33 19.11
CA CYS A 176 1.18 -0.56 19.93
C CYS A 176 -0.06 0.16 20.47
N THR A 177 -1.24 -0.46 20.36
CA THR A 177 -2.45 -0.01 21.06
C THR A 177 -2.69 -0.94 22.24
N PRO A 178 -2.45 -0.51 23.48
CA PRO A 178 -2.46 -1.40 24.63
C PRO A 178 -3.87 -1.61 25.19
N GLY A 179 -4.30 -2.86 25.22
CA GLY A 179 -5.52 -3.30 25.91
C GLY A 179 -6.84 -2.95 25.22
N PRO A 180 -7.90 -3.69 25.56
CA PRO A 180 -9.21 -3.57 24.91
C PRO A 180 -9.85 -2.19 25.04
N TRP A 181 -9.61 -1.50 26.16
CA TRP A 181 -10.17 -0.17 26.37
C TRP A 181 -9.65 0.84 25.34
N HIS A 182 -8.32 0.88 25.13
CA HIS A 182 -7.72 1.78 24.15
C HIS A 182 -8.09 1.39 22.72
N ILE A 183 -8.04 0.09 22.39
CA ILE A 183 -8.43 -0.40 21.06
C ILE A 183 -9.86 0.03 20.75
N GLY A 184 -10.81 -0.17 21.68
CA GLY A 184 -12.19 0.25 21.51
C GLY A 184 -12.35 1.77 21.33
N ARG A 185 -11.60 2.60 22.08
CA ARG A 185 -11.63 4.06 21.93
C ARG A 185 -11.08 4.49 20.56
N MET A 186 -9.99 3.86 20.11
CA MET A 186 -9.41 4.16 18.80
C MET A 186 -10.35 3.74 17.66
N MET A 187 -10.99 2.57 17.74
CA MET A 187 -12.01 2.15 16.77
C MET A 187 -13.16 3.15 16.68
N GLN A 188 -13.65 3.65 17.81
CA GLN A 188 -14.70 4.67 17.85
C GLN A 188 -14.22 6.03 17.31
N ALA A 189 -12.97 6.40 17.54
CA ALA A 189 -12.41 7.66 17.04
C ALA A 189 -12.34 7.71 15.51
N VAL A 190 -12.13 6.56 14.86
CA VAL A 190 -12.02 6.46 13.39
C VAL A 190 -13.32 6.05 12.69
N ASP A 191 -14.41 5.90 13.43
CA ASP A 191 -15.69 5.44 12.87
C ASP A 191 -16.28 6.40 11.82
N GLY A 192 -15.97 7.71 11.93
CA GLY A 192 -16.38 8.75 10.98
C GLY A 192 -15.32 9.15 9.95
N VAL A 193 -14.26 8.36 9.73
CA VAL A 193 -13.14 8.74 8.87
C VAL A 193 -13.14 7.90 7.58
N PRO A 194 -12.97 8.48 6.38
CA PRO A 194 -12.98 7.77 5.10
C PRO A 194 -11.65 7.03 4.85
N MET A 195 -11.32 6.07 5.70
CA MET A 195 -10.09 5.26 5.66
C MET A 195 -10.39 3.86 6.19
N ASN A 196 -9.88 2.83 5.54
CA ASN A 196 -9.86 1.49 6.12
C ASN A 196 -8.76 1.44 7.18
N ILE A 197 -9.09 1.02 8.39
CA ILE A 197 -8.14 1.07 9.51
C ILE A 197 -8.16 -0.24 10.29
N GLY A 198 -6.94 -0.70 10.65
CA GLY A 198 -6.73 -1.80 11.57
C GLY A 198 -5.80 -1.40 12.72
N PHE A 199 -6.10 -1.87 13.93
CA PHE A 199 -5.29 -1.58 15.11
C PHE A 199 -4.49 -2.80 15.58
N ALA A 200 -3.17 -2.57 15.79
CA ALA A 200 -2.26 -3.53 16.37
C ALA A 200 -2.29 -3.45 17.89
N GLY A 201 -2.57 -4.56 18.54
CA GLY A 201 -2.43 -4.70 19.98
C GLY A 201 -0.96 -4.81 20.40
N LYS A 202 -0.65 -4.49 21.66
CA LYS A 202 0.68 -4.68 22.23
C LYS A 202 0.98 -6.17 22.39
N GLY A 203 2.00 -6.68 21.67
CA GLY A 203 2.39 -8.08 21.66
C GLY A 203 3.34 -8.50 22.79
N ASN A 204 3.94 -7.53 23.48
CA ASN A 204 4.96 -7.79 24.51
C ASN A 204 4.33 -8.28 25.82
N ALA A 205 4.12 -9.60 25.91
CA ALA A 205 3.72 -10.30 27.11
C ALA A 205 4.27 -11.73 27.09
N SER A 206 4.69 -12.24 28.25
CA SER A 206 5.20 -13.62 28.40
C SER A 206 4.14 -14.59 28.90
N ARG A 207 2.88 -14.17 28.95
CA ARG A 207 1.70 -15.01 29.26
C ARG A 207 0.58 -14.71 28.27
N PRO A 208 -0.14 -15.73 27.80
CA PRO A 208 -1.09 -15.58 26.68
C PRO A 208 -2.35 -14.79 27.04
N GLU A 209 -2.78 -14.78 28.31
CA GLU A 209 -4.10 -14.25 28.68
C GLU A 209 -4.28 -12.77 28.27
N ALA A 210 -3.25 -11.95 28.47
CA ALA A 210 -3.29 -10.53 28.11
C ALA A 210 -3.32 -10.31 26.59
N LEU A 211 -2.67 -11.18 25.80
CA LEU A 211 -2.67 -11.12 24.35
C LEU A 211 -4.03 -11.58 23.78
N VAL A 212 -4.59 -12.65 24.33
CA VAL A 212 -5.94 -13.12 23.97
C VAL A 212 -6.98 -12.03 24.25
N GLU A 213 -6.88 -11.34 25.39
CA GLU A 213 -7.76 -10.21 25.74
C GLU A 213 -7.68 -9.09 24.71
N MET A 214 -6.47 -8.74 24.22
CA MET A 214 -6.30 -7.70 23.19
C MET A 214 -6.91 -8.10 21.86
N VAL A 215 -6.69 -9.35 21.42
CA VAL A 215 -7.26 -9.85 20.16
C VAL A 215 -8.78 -9.87 20.23
N LYS A 216 -9.37 -10.38 21.32
CA LYS A 216 -10.82 -10.32 21.55
C LYS A 216 -11.36 -8.91 21.70
N GLY A 217 -10.53 -7.99 22.19
CA GLY A 217 -10.83 -6.55 22.29
C GLY A 217 -10.78 -5.78 20.96
N GLY A 218 -10.45 -6.44 19.86
CA GLY A 218 -10.53 -5.86 18.52
C GLY A 218 -9.19 -5.69 17.80
N ALA A 219 -8.04 -6.04 18.39
CA ALA A 219 -6.78 -6.01 17.69
C ALA A 219 -6.81 -6.96 16.48
N CYS A 220 -6.48 -6.46 15.28
CA CYS A 220 -6.36 -7.26 14.06
C CYS A 220 -4.96 -7.85 13.86
N SER A 221 -4.00 -7.45 14.69
CA SER A 221 -2.62 -7.91 14.71
C SER A 221 -2.01 -7.64 16.08
N LEU A 222 -0.83 -8.21 16.36
CA LEU A 222 -0.04 -7.95 17.56
C LEU A 222 1.32 -7.36 17.19
N LYS A 223 1.76 -6.35 17.91
CA LYS A 223 3.06 -5.70 17.68
C LYS A 223 4.01 -5.94 18.84
N LEU A 224 5.16 -6.50 18.52
CA LEU A 224 6.32 -6.61 19.39
C LEU A 224 7.28 -5.43 19.16
N HIS A 225 7.74 -4.79 20.23
CA HIS A 225 8.71 -3.68 20.14
C HIS A 225 9.72 -3.76 21.27
N GLU A 226 11.00 -3.45 20.98
CA GLU A 226 12.09 -3.54 21.94
C GLU A 226 11.87 -2.70 23.21
N ASP A 227 11.31 -1.49 23.10
CA ASP A 227 11.02 -0.62 24.24
C ASP A 227 10.07 -1.26 25.28
N TRP A 228 9.29 -2.26 24.84
CA TRP A 228 8.45 -3.09 25.71
C TRP A 228 9.08 -4.44 26.05
N GLY A 229 10.30 -4.73 25.56
CA GLY A 229 11.04 -5.96 25.77
C GLY A 229 10.68 -7.06 24.74
N THR A 230 11.38 -7.10 23.61
CA THR A 230 11.27 -8.17 22.59
C THR A 230 12.15 -9.37 22.94
N THR A 231 11.92 -9.94 24.11
CA THR A 231 12.65 -11.13 24.59
C THR A 231 12.20 -12.38 23.84
N PRO A 232 13.05 -13.44 23.76
CA PRO A 232 12.64 -14.72 23.18
C PRO A 232 11.34 -15.29 23.75
N GLY A 233 11.11 -15.11 25.07
CA GLY A 233 9.87 -15.53 25.73
C GLY A 233 8.64 -14.74 25.29
N ALA A 234 8.76 -13.42 25.11
CA ALA A 234 7.67 -12.58 24.59
C ALA A 234 7.36 -12.90 23.12
N ILE A 235 8.39 -13.11 22.29
CA ILE A 235 8.23 -13.51 20.88
C ILE A 235 7.50 -14.85 20.77
N ASP A 236 7.93 -15.86 21.51
CA ASP A 236 7.34 -17.19 21.48
C ASP A 236 5.89 -17.19 21.96
N CYS A 237 5.59 -16.48 23.04
CA CYS A 237 4.23 -16.32 23.58
C CYS A 237 3.31 -15.60 22.58
N CYS A 238 3.77 -14.48 22.01
CA CYS A 238 3.00 -13.69 21.05
C CYS A 238 2.66 -14.50 19.79
N LEU A 239 3.64 -15.20 19.22
CA LEU A 239 3.43 -16.05 18.04
C LEU A 239 2.51 -17.24 18.35
N GLY A 240 2.59 -17.82 19.57
CA GLY A 240 1.66 -18.88 19.98
C GLY A 240 0.21 -18.42 19.99
N VAL A 241 -0.08 -17.26 20.60
CA VAL A 241 -1.45 -16.69 20.60
C VAL A 241 -1.88 -16.31 19.19
N ALA A 242 -0.97 -15.78 18.38
CA ALA A 242 -1.29 -15.43 17.01
C ALA A 242 -1.65 -16.66 16.16
N ASP A 243 -0.94 -17.78 16.33
CA ASP A 243 -1.25 -19.04 15.65
C ASP A 243 -2.63 -19.58 16.06
N ASP A 244 -3.00 -19.46 17.34
CA ASP A 244 -4.31 -19.92 17.86
C ASP A 244 -5.47 -19.03 17.41
N MET A 245 -5.24 -17.73 17.15
CA MET A 245 -6.29 -16.73 16.92
C MET A 245 -6.28 -16.13 15.51
N ASP A 246 -5.42 -16.61 14.62
CA ASP A 246 -5.24 -16.17 13.23
C ASP A 246 -5.12 -14.64 13.10
N VAL A 247 -4.13 -14.07 13.77
CA VAL A 247 -3.73 -12.66 13.63
C VAL A 247 -2.25 -12.55 13.28
N GLN A 248 -1.86 -11.50 12.54
CA GLN A 248 -0.45 -11.29 12.19
C GLN A 248 0.33 -10.77 13.41
N VAL A 249 1.62 -11.15 13.49
CA VAL A 249 2.59 -10.56 14.42
C VAL A 249 3.57 -9.68 13.65
N MET A 250 3.68 -8.44 14.07
CA MET A 250 4.69 -7.49 13.58
C MET A 250 5.79 -7.32 14.63
N ILE A 251 7.03 -7.19 14.20
CA ILE A 251 8.15 -7.08 15.11
C ILE A 251 9.12 -5.95 14.74
N HIS A 252 9.42 -5.11 15.73
CA HIS A 252 10.65 -4.33 15.84
C HIS A 252 11.57 -5.09 16.78
N THR A 253 12.68 -5.62 16.25
CA THR A 253 13.57 -6.50 17.00
C THR A 253 14.49 -5.73 17.94
N ASP A 254 15.20 -6.44 18.79
CA ASP A 254 16.07 -5.90 19.86
C ASP A 254 17.35 -5.29 19.27
N THR A 255 17.36 -3.98 19.07
CA THR A 255 18.47 -3.24 18.45
C THR A 255 19.76 -3.33 19.25
N LEU A 256 19.65 -3.26 20.59
CA LEU A 256 20.80 -3.27 21.51
C LEU A 256 21.33 -4.66 21.80
N ASN A 257 20.69 -5.72 21.27
CA ASN A 257 21.04 -7.11 21.59
C ASN A 257 20.99 -7.41 23.11
N GLU A 258 20.09 -6.75 23.86
CA GLU A 258 19.94 -6.91 25.32
C GLU A 258 19.44 -8.29 25.71
N SER A 259 18.60 -8.91 24.86
CA SER A 259 18.01 -10.23 25.10
C SER A 259 18.64 -11.35 24.25
N GLY A 260 19.71 -11.05 23.56
CA GLY A 260 20.43 -11.94 22.66
C GLY A 260 20.59 -11.33 21.26
N PHE A 261 21.29 -12.04 20.39
CA PHE A 261 21.55 -11.64 19.01
C PHE A 261 20.42 -12.08 18.08
N VAL A 262 20.53 -11.72 16.80
CA VAL A 262 19.52 -12.05 15.77
C VAL A 262 19.20 -13.55 15.73
N GLU A 263 20.17 -14.41 15.94
CA GLU A 263 20.00 -15.88 15.98
C GLU A 263 19.05 -16.32 17.12
N ASN A 264 19.08 -15.65 18.27
CA ASN A 264 18.18 -15.93 19.39
C ASN A 264 16.73 -15.52 19.06
N THR A 265 16.56 -14.38 18.39
CA THR A 265 15.25 -13.92 17.89
C THR A 265 14.70 -14.88 16.83
N VAL A 266 15.49 -15.26 15.83
CA VAL A 266 15.11 -16.26 14.81
C VAL A 266 14.74 -17.61 15.44
N ALA A 267 15.53 -18.07 16.41
CA ALA A 267 15.23 -19.30 17.16
C ALA A 267 13.90 -19.22 17.91
N ALA A 268 13.53 -18.05 18.47
CA ALA A 268 12.26 -17.84 19.15
C ALA A 268 11.07 -17.81 18.18
N MET A 269 11.27 -17.42 16.93
CA MET A 269 10.23 -17.48 15.89
C MET A 269 9.82 -18.92 15.57
N LYS A 270 10.74 -19.88 15.68
CA LYS A 270 10.49 -21.31 15.42
C LYS A 270 9.90 -21.59 14.02
N GLY A 271 10.28 -20.81 13.01
CA GLY A 271 9.78 -20.92 11.64
C GLY A 271 8.32 -20.46 11.44
N ARG A 272 7.70 -19.81 12.44
CA ARG A 272 6.35 -19.25 12.34
C ARG A 272 6.36 -17.94 11.56
N THR A 273 5.26 -17.66 10.87
CA THR A 273 5.07 -16.42 10.11
C THR A 273 5.22 -15.18 10.99
N ILE A 274 6.01 -14.20 10.52
CA ILE A 274 6.17 -12.92 11.20
C ILE A 274 6.45 -11.80 10.18
N HIS A 275 5.84 -10.64 10.38
CA HIS A 275 6.11 -9.44 9.60
C HIS A 275 7.21 -8.63 10.31
N ALA A 276 8.41 -8.63 9.74
CA ALA A 276 9.54 -7.88 10.27
C ALA A 276 9.54 -6.45 9.73
N PHE A 277 9.53 -5.46 10.61
CA PHE A 277 9.58 -4.05 10.27
C PHE A 277 11.01 -3.59 10.02
N HIS A 278 11.21 -2.57 9.18
CA HIS A 278 12.51 -1.96 8.85
C HIS A 278 13.66 -2.99 8.92
N THR A 279 13.46 -4.10 8.19
CA THR A 279 14.34 -5.28 8.23
C THR A 279 15.78 -4.96 7.78
N GLU A 280 16.02 -3.79 7.22
CA GLU A 280 17.34 -3.27 6.89
C GLU A 280 18.15 -2.91 8.16
N GLY A 281 17.46 -2.41 9.20
CA GLY A 281 18.06 -2.16 10.52
C GLY A 281 18.14 -0.70 10.96
N ALA A 282 18.15 0.29 10.04
CA ALA A 282 18.27 1.70 10.43
C ALA A 282 17.05 2.20 11.23
N GLY A 283 15.86 1.73 10.93
CA GLY A 283 14.64 2.01 11.71
C GLY A 283 14.59 1.30 13.06
N GLY A 284 15.42 0.31 13.27
CA GLY A 284 15.54 -0.51 14.48
C GLY A 284 15.55 -2.00 14.17
N GLY A 285 16.41 -2.71 14.85
CA GLY A 285 16.60 -4.14 14.71
C GLY A 285 18.03 -4.53 15.07
N HIS A 286 18.25 -5.81 15.34
CA HIS A 286 19.57 -6.32 15.72
C HIS A 286 20.68 -5.73 14.85
N ALA A 287 21.58 -4.99 15.47
CA ALA A 287 22.73 -4.43 14.78
C ALA A 287 23.91 -5.41 14.85
N PRO A 288 24.65 -5.61 13.74
CA PRO A 288 24.48 -4.95 12.44
C PRO A 288 23.64 -5.75 11.42
N ASP A 289 23.09 -6.89 11.78
CA ASP A 289 22.83 -7.98 10.83
C ASP A 289 21.37 -8.45 10.74
N ILE A 290 20.40 -7.66 11.23
CA ILE A 290 18.96 -7.97 11.07
C ILE A 290 18.55 -8.18 9.61
N ILE A 291 19.20 -7.50 8.67
CA ILE A 291 18.92 -7.61 7.24
C ILE A 291 18.99 -9.06 6.71
N LYS A 292 19.74 -9.94 7.38
CA LYS A 292 19.85 -11.37 7.02
C LYS A 292 18.50 -12.07 6.95
N ILE A 293 17.56 -11.70 7.84
CA ILE A 293 16.27 -12.39 7.92
C ILE A 293 15.36 -12.15 6.71
N CYS A 294 15.69 -11.19 5.82
CA CYS A 294 14.94 -11.04 4.56
C CYS A 294 15.06 -12.27 3.65
N GLY A 295 16.06 -13.13 3.86
CA GLY A 295 16.22 -14.41 3.20
C GLY A 295 15.48 -15.57 3.86
N ASP A 296 14.80 -15.38 4.99
CA ASP A 296 14.10 -16.44 5.71
C ASP A 296 12.67 -16.65 5.16
N ALA A 297 12.30 -17.89 4.90
CA ALA A 297 11.04 -18.23 4.23
C ALA A 297 9.77 -17.87 5.02
N ASN A 298 9.85 -17.80 6.34
CA ASN A 298 8.74 -17.46 7.24
C ASN A 298 8.66 -15.96 7.58
N VAL A 299 9.66 -15.18 7.18
CA VAL A 299 9.71 -13.74 7.45
C VAL A 299 9.11 -12.98 6.28
N LEU A 300 8.21 -12.05 6.57
CA LEU A 300 7.64 -11.09 5.63
C LEU A 300 8.35 -9.76 5.85
N PRO A 301 9.44 -9.46 5.11
CA PRO A 301 10.26 -8.30 5.40
C PRO A 301 9.68 -7.02 4.81
N SER A 302 9.68 -5.95 5.60
CA SER A 302 9.30 -4.62 5.14
C SER A 302 10.39 -3.58 5.36
N SER A 303 10.37 -2.58 4.50
CA SER A 303 11.12 -1.34 4.62
C SER A 303 10.25 -0.22 5.08
N THR A 304 10.90 0.81 5.63
CA THR A 304 10.26 2.10 5.90
C THR A 304 10.80 3.17 4.97
N ASN A 305 9.96 4.16 4.65
CA ASN A 305 10.30 5.11 3.60
C ASN A 305 11.46 6.08 3.89
N PRO A 306 11.89 6.35 5.14
CA PRO A 306 13.05 7.22 5.36
C PRO A 306 14.37 6.75 4.74
N THR A 307 14.57 5.44 4.63
CA THR A 307 15.77 4.86 4.01
C THR A 307 15.64 4.68 2.50
N ARG A 308 14.46 4.95 1.94
CA ARG A 308 14.12 4.71 0.53
C ARG A 308 13.97 6.00 -0.29
N PRO A 309 14.57 6.06 -1.46
CA PRO A 309 15.82 5.36 -1.84
C PRO A 309 17.03 5.91 -1.06
N TYR A 310 18.15 5.19 -1.07
CA TYR A 310 19.42 5.71 -0.56
C TYR A 310 19.87 6.94 -1.34
N THR A 311 20.03 8.07 -0.66
CA THR A 311 20.44 9.37 -1.19
C THR A 311 21.65 9.92 -0.44
N VAL A 312 22.27 10.97 -0.96
CA VAL A 312 23.38 11.68 -0.30
C VAL A 312 23.03 12.22 1.08
N ASN A 313 21.74 12.48 1.36
CA ASN A 313 21.28 13.04 2.63
C ASN A 313 20.73 11.97 3.62
N THR A 314 20.49 10.73 3.16
CA THR A 314 19.76 9.73 3.94
C THR A 314 20.36 9.48 5.32
N LEU A 315 21.69 9.42 5.42
CA LEU A 315 22.37 9.11 6.69
C LEU A 315 22.16 10.22 7.74
N GLU A 316 22.37 11.47 7.34
CA GLU A 316 22.23 12.62 8.24
C GLU A 316 20.77 12.83 8.67
N GLU A 317 19.83 12.78 7.70
CA GLU A 317 18.40 12.91 7.99
C GLU A 317 17.92 11.81 8.92
N HIS A 318 18.36 10.57 8.71
CA HIS A 318 17.96 9.43 9.53
C HIS A 318 18.53 9.52 10.94
N LEU A 319 19.77 9.97 11.08
CA LEU A 319 20.42 10.21 12.37
C LEU A 319 19.63 11.25 13.20
N ASP A 320 19.27 12.38 12.59
CA ASP A 320 18.48 13.42 13.26
C ASP A 320 17.10 12.91 13.69
N MET A 321 16.41 12.17 12.83
CA MET A 321 15.10 11.58 13.16
C MET A 321 15.22 10.58 14.32
N LEU A 322 16.23 9.74 14.31
CA LEU A 322 16.45 8.73 15.34
C LEU A 322 16.74 9.36 16.71
N MET A 323 17.58 10.41 16.73
CA MET A 323 17.86 11.17 17.96
C MET A 323 16.58 11.72 18.59
N VAL A 324 15.66 12.24 17.78
CA VAL A 324 14.39 12.80 18.27
C VAL A 324 13.42 11.69 18.69
N CYS A 325 13.24 10.65 17.87
CA CYS A 325 12.28 9.58 18.10
C CYS A 325 12.57 8.80 19.40
N HIS A 326 13.83 8.53 19.69
CA HIS A 326 14.27 7.80 20.89
C HIS A 326 14.63 8.70 22.08
N HIS A 327 14.31 10.00 22.02
CA HIS A 327 14.59 10.95 23.08
C HIS A 327 16.07 11.03 23.48
N LEU A 328 16.98 10.87 22.51
CA LEU A 328 18.42 10.91 22.70
C LEU A 328 18.94 12.36 22.77
N ASP A 329 20.07 12.56 23.46
CA ASP A 329 20.69 13.86 23.63
C ASP A 329 22.05 13.92 22.91
N LYS A 330 22.18 14.83 21.94
CA LYS A 330 23.42 15.04 21.17
C LYS A 330 24.63 15.45 22.05
N SER A 331 24.39 15.92 23.27
CA SER A 331 25.47 16.25 24.23
C SER A 331 26.00 15.02 25.00
N ILE A 332 25.33 13.87 24.87
CA ILE A 332 25.70 12.60 25.50
C ILE A 332 26.40 11.71 24.48
N PRO A 333 27.72 11.45 24.60
CA PRO A 333 28.45 10.63 23.60
C PRO A 333 27.89 9.23 23.41
N GLU A 334 27.35 8.61 24.45
CA GLU A 334 26.77 7.27 24.43
C GLU A 334 25.47 7.24 23.57
N ASP A 335 24.65 8.28 23.68
CA ASP A 335 23.44 8.42 22.88
C ASP A 335 23.79 8.57 21.39
N VAL A 336 24.81 9.39 21.08
CA VAL A 336 25.30 9.56 19.70
C VAL A 336 25.87 8.24 19.18
N ALA A 337 26.68 7.55 19.96
CA ALA A 337 27.25 6.27 19.57
C ALA A 337 26.17 5.20 19.32
N PHE A 338 25.11 5.18 20.12
CA PHE A 338 23.95 4.32 19.90
C PHE A 338 23.27 4.63 18.56
N ALA A 339 22.97 5.89 18.32
CA ALA A 339 22.33 6.30 17.08
C ALA A 339 23.17 5.95 15.85
N GLU A 340 24.47 6.27 15.87
CA GLU A 340 25.41 5.93 14.79
C GLU A 340 25.60 4.41 14.60
N SER A 341 25.41 3.60 15.65
CA SER A 341 25.51 2.14 15.55
C SER A 341 24.44 1.52 14.68
N ARG A 342 23.27 2.15 14.56
CA ARG A 342 22.10 1.66 13.79
C ARG A 342 22.12 2.05 12.33
N ILE A 343 22.70 3.21 11.98
CA ILE A 343 22.60 3.79 10.64
C ILE A 343 23.86 3.47 9.86
N ARG A 344 23.71 2.63 8.83
CA ARG A 344 24.82 2.14 8.01
C ARG A 344 24.49 2.32 6.53
N ARG A 345 25.39 3.00 5.79
CA ARG A 345 25.25 3.17 4.35
C ARG A 345 25.24 1.82 3.60
N GLU A 346 25.95 0.85 4.13
CA GLU A 346 26.11 -0.47 3.52
C GLU A 346 24.78 -1.24 3.50
N THR A 347 24.05 -1.26 4.63
CA THR A 347 22.76 -1.93 4.72
C THR A 347 21.66 -1.14 3.98
N ILE A 348 21.69 0.19 4.05
CA ILE A 348 20.74 1.06 3.31
C ILE A 348 20.92 0.93 1.81
N ALA A 349 22.17 0.87 1.31
CA ALA A 349 22.47 0.65 -0.10
C ALA A 349 22.05 -0.75 -0.56
N ALA A 350 22.32 -1.78 0.25
CA ALA A 350 21.90 -3.16 -0.03
C ALA A 350 20.37 -3.31 -0.08
N GLU A 351 19.64 -2.59 0.76
CA GLU A 351 18.18 -2.61 0.81
C GLU A 351 17.56 -2.19 -0.54
N ASP A 352 18.06 -1.15 -1.22
CA ASP A 352 17.59 -0.76 -2.56
C ASP A 352 17.69 -1.93 -3.54
N ILE A 353 18.83 -2.62 -3.52
CA ILE A 353 19.10 -3.76 -4.40
C ILE A 353 18.20 -4.94 -4.07
N LEU A 354 18.04 -5.25 -2.78
CA LEU A 354 17.18 -6.35 -2.31
C LEU A 354 15.70 -6.09 -2.64
N HIS A 355 15.28 -4.82 -2.70
CA HIS A 355 13.96 -4.48 -3.25
C HIS A 355 13.83 -4.82 -4.72
N ASP A 356 14.82 -4.49 -5.53
CA ASP A 356 14.80 -4.76 -6.97
C ASP A 356 14.91 -6.27 -7.28
N MET A 357 15.62 -7.01 -6.43
CA MET A 357 15.68 -8.49 -6.46
C MET A 357 14.37 -9.16 -6.03
N GLY A 358 13.46 -8.46 -5.35
CA GLY A 358 12.24 -9.03 -4.78
C GLY A 358 12.45 -9.74 -3.44
N ALA A 359 13.54 -9.46 -2.74
CA ALA A 359 13.81 -10.01 -1.41
C ALA A 359 13.11 -9.23 -0.28
N PHE A 360 12.98 -7.92 -0.42
CA PHE A 360 12.10 -7.11 0.42
C PHE A 360 10.71 -7.03 -0.19
N SER A 361 9.70 -7.39 0.57
CA SER A 361 8.36 -7.70 0.04
C SER A 361 7.36 -6.57 0.21
N ILE A 362 7.56 -5.68 1.19
CA ILE A 362 6.63 -4.63 1.58
C ILE A 362 7.39 -3.31 1.76
N ILE A 363 6.76 -2.19 1.40
CA ILE A 363 7.19 -0.83 1.75
C ILE A 363 6.07 -0.18 2.54
N ALA A 364 6.41 0.37 3.70
CA ALA A 364 5.52 1.06 4.62
C ALA A 364 6.13 2.40 5.03
N SER A 365 5.46 3.18 5.88
CA SER A 365 5.95 4.51 6.22
C SER A 365 6.81 4.59 7.47
N ASP A 366 6.43 3.93 8.53
CA ASP A 366 6.85 4.26 9.90
C ASP A 366 6.35 5.68 10.31
N SER A 367 5.09 5.94 9.96
CA SER A 367 4.49 7.27 10.00
C SER A 367 4.56 7.89 11.38
N GLN A 368 5.08 9.13 11.44
CA GLN A 368 5.22 9.98 12.64
C GLN A 368 6.22 9.50 13.70
N ALA A 369 6.82 8.29 13.54
CA ALA A 369 7.98 7.92 14.35
C ALA A 369 9.28 8.34 13.63
N MET A 370 9.48 7.90 12.38
CA MET A 370 10.64 8.31 11.59
C MET A 370 10.26 8.57 10.12
N GLY A 371 9.10 8.11 9.64
CA GLY A 371 8.65 8.24 8.27
C GLY A 371 7.38 9.07 8.09
N ARG A 372 6.88 9.08 6.84
CA ARG A 372 5.74 9.89 6.41
C ARG A 372 4.80 9.06 5.56
N VAL A 373 3.53 8.92 5.99
CA VAL A 373 2.50 8.16 5.27
C VAL A 373 2.29 8.68 3.83
N GLY A 374 2.33 10.00 3.63
CA GLY A 374 2.18 10.63 2.32
C GLY A 374 3.31 10.34 1.34
N GLU A 375 4.40 9.71 1.77
CA GLU A 375 5.57 9.43 0.93
C GLU A 375 5.75 7.93 0.58
N VAL A 376 4.88 7.04 1.01
CA VAL A 376 5.02 5.60 0.72
C VAL A 376 5.10 5.33 -0.78
N LEU A 377 4.16 5.85 -1.55
CA LEU A 377 4.10 5.63 -2.99
C LEU A 377 5.28 6.33 -3.69
N ILE A 378 5.51 7.60 -3.39
CA ILE A 378 6.60 8.37 -4.00
C ILE A 378 7.95 7.67 -3.80
N ARG A 379 8.28 7.31 -2.57
CA ARG A 379 9.56 6.65 -2.24
C ARG A 379 9.69 5.28 -2.90
N THR A 380 8.60 4.55 -3.04
CA THR A 380 8.57 3.29 -3.78
C THR A 380 8.98 3.48 -5.25
N TRP A 381 8.39 4.46 -5.92
CA TRP A 381 8.69 4.73 -7.34
C TRP A 381 10.05 5.38 -7.56
N GLN A 382 10.51 6.22 -6.63
CA GLN A 382 11.87 6.75 -6.64
C GLN A 382 12.91 5.64 -6.50
N THR A 383 12.65 4.63 -5.65
CA THR A 383 13.52 3.45 -5.51
C THR A 383 13.55 2.64 -6.80
N ALA A 384 12.38 2.39 -7.42
CA ALA A 384 12.29 1.67 -8.69
C ALA A 384 13.05 2.37 -9.81
N ASP A 385 12.91 3.70 -9.91
CA ASP A 385 13.63 4.53 -10.89
C ASP A 385 15.13 4.51 -10.67
N LYS A 386 15.61 4.69 -9.43
CA LYS A 386 17.01 4.60 -9.07
C LYS A 386 17.60 3.23 -9.45
N MET A 387 16.88 2.16 -9.14
CA MET A 387 17.34 0.82 -9.48
C MET A 387 17.40 0.58 -10.98
N LYS A 388 16.44 1.09 -11.76
CA LYS A 388 16.53 1.05 -13.21
C LYS A 388 17.77 1.80 -13.73
N LYS A 389 18.04 2.99 -13.24
CA LYS A 389 19.18 3.82 -13.64
C LYS A 389 20.52 3.16 -13.32
N GLN A 390 20.65 2.55 -12.15
CA GLN A 390 21.92 2.00 -11.68
C GLN A 390 22.14 0.52 -12.06
N ARG A 391 21.07 -0.27 -12.21
CA ARG A 391 21.14 -1.70 -12.47
C ARG A 391 20.62 -2.13 -13.85
N GLY A 392 20.00 -1.21 -14.60
CA GLY A 392 19.42 -1.50 -15.90
C GLY A 392 18.10 -2.28 -15.80
N ARG A 393 17.82 -3.09 -16.82
CA ARG A 393 16.64 -3.95 -16.88
C ARG A 393 16.73 -5.13 -15.92
N LEU A 394 15.57 -5.59 -15.43
CA LEU A 394 15.50 -6.89 -14.77
C LEU A 394 15.78 -8.02 -15.78
N ALA A 395 16.46 -9.07 -15.33
CA ALA A 395 16.84 -10.18 -16.22
C ALA A 395 15.62 -10.89 -16.86
N ASP A 396 14.52 -10.95 -16.10
CA ASP A 396 13.29 -11.63 -16.56
C ASP A 396 12.29 -10.68 -17.24
N GLU A 397 12.63 -9.43 -17.46
CA GLU A 397 11.78 -8.45 -18.14
C GLU A 397 11.57 -8.82 -19.61
N GLN A 398 10.33 -8.85 -20.06
CA GLN A 398 9.98 -9.10 -21.44
C GLN A 398 9.84 -7.80 -22.23
N GLY A 399 10.32 -7.77 -23.47
CA GLY A 399 10.24 -6.56 -24.32
C GLY A 399 11.15 -5.40 -23.85
N GLU A 400 10.94 -4.20 -24.39
CA GLU A 400 11.65 -2.97 -24.03
C GLU A 400 10.74 -2.04 -23.19
N ASN A 401 10.34 -2.52 -22.02
CA ASN A 401 9.50 -1.84 -21.05
C ASN A 401 9.95 -2.20 -19.63
N ASP A 402 9.26 -1.72 -18.61
CA ASP A 402 9.54 -2.00 -17.20
C ASP A 402 8.35 -2.68 -16.51
N ASN A 403 7.51 -3.39 -17.25
CA ASN A 403 6.27 -3.97 -16.74
C ASN A 403 6.50 -4.89 -15.53
N LEU A 404 7.50 -5.76 -15.57
CA LEU A 404 7.82 -6.65 -14.45
C LEU A 404 8.25 -5.86 -13.22
N ARG A 405 9.16 -4.87 -13.38
CA ARG A 405 9.58 -4.01 -12.28
C ARG A 405 8.39 -3.24 -11.71
N VAL A 406 7.56 -2.64 -12.55
CA VAL A 406 6.38 -1.89 -12.10
C VAL A 406 5.41 -2.80 -11.33
N ARG A 407 5.12 -4.00 -11.82
CA ARG A 407 4.29 -5.00 -11.13
C ARG A 407 4.90 -5.45 -9.79
N ARG A 408 6.22 -5.63 -9.72
CA ARG A 408 6.94 -5.94 -8.48
C ARG A 408 6.81 -4.85 -7.45
N TYR A 409 7.00 -3.58 -7.86
CA TYR A 409 6.99 -2.46 -6.93
C TYR A 409 5.58 -2.06 -6.48
N ILE A 410 4.58 -2.13 -7.36
CA ILE A 410 3.19 -1.85 -6.95
C ILE A 410 2.69 -2.88 -5.93
N ALA A 411 3.09 -4.15 -6.05
CA ALA A 411 2.72 -5.20 -5.12
C ALA A 411 3.19 -4.92 -3.68
N LYS A 412 4.28 -4.17 -3.50
CA LYS A 412 4.88 -3.89 -2.18
C LYS A 412 4.02 -3.03 -1.25
N TYR A 413 3.15 -2.21 -1.80
CA TYR A 413 2.25 -1.34 -1.02
C TYR A 413 0.77 -1.56 -1.34
N THR A 414 0.44 -2.63 -2.04
CA THR A 414 -0.94 -3.01 -2.36
C THR A 414 -1.23 -4.44 -1.91
N ILE A 415 -0.98 -5.44 -2.75
CA ILE A 415 -1.37 -6.83 -2.48
C ILE A 415 -0.51 -7.51 -1.41
N ASN A 416 0.79 -7.23 -1.32
CA ASN A 416 1.65 -7.92 -0.36
C ASN A 416 1.33 -7.57 1.11
N PRO A 417 1.16 -6.29 1.52
CA PRO A 417 0.68 -6.01 2.86
C PRO A 417 -0.74 -6.55 3.10
N ALA A 418 -1.61 -6.61 2.08
CA ALA A 418 -2.95 -7.19 2.21
C ALA A 418 -2.90 -8.71 2.47
N ILE A 419 -1.99 -9.44 1.82
CA ILE A 419 -1.71 -10.86 2.10
C ILE A 419 -1.14 -11.01 3.51
N ALA A 420 -0.10 -10.23 3.83
CA ALA A 420 0.58 -10.31 5.13
C ALA A 420 -0.39 -10.12 6.32
N HIS A 421 -1.38 -9.24 6.16
CA HIS A 421 -2.36 -8.91 7.20
C HIS A 421 -3.74 -9.56 7.04
N GLY A 422 -3.88 -10.54 6.12
CA GLY A 422 -5.07 -11.38 6.01
C GLY A 422 -6.33 -10.65 5.51
N VAL A 423 -6.16 -9.63 4.68
CA VAL A 423 -7.26 -8.83 4.11
C VAL A 423 -7.26 -8.81 2.57
N SER A 424 -6.42 -9.62 1.95
CA SER A 424 -6.28 -9.69 0.48
C SER A 424 -7.52 -10.17 -0.25
N ARG A 425 -8.46 -10.83 0.46
CA ARG A 425 -9.78 -11.17 -0.06
C ARG A 425 -10.60 -9.93 -0.42
N ASP A 426 -10.43 -8.85 0.33
CA ASP A 426 -11.25 -7.65 0.21
C ASP A 426 -10.55 -6.47 -0.48
N ILE A 427 -9.22 -6.35 -0.36
CA ILE A 427 -8.44 -5.21 -0.87
C ILE A 427 -7.10 -5.65 -1.49
N GLY A 428 -6.34 -4.69 -2.02
CA GLY A 428 -4.94 -4.85 -2.43
C GLY A 428 -4.73 -5.13 -3.92
N SER A 429 -5.77 -5.33 -4.71
CA SER A 429 -5.66 -5.52 -6.17
C SER A 429 -6.95 -5.17 -6.88
N LEU A 430 -6.87 -5.02 -8.23
CA LEU A 430 -8.04 -4.86 -9.08
C LEU A 430 -8.54 -6.24 -9.52
N GLU A 431 -9.35 -6.87 -8.68
CA GLU A 431 -9.98 -8.17 -8.95
C GLU A 431 -11.50 -8.12 -8.71
N GLU A 432 -12.26 -8.87 -9.52
CA GLU A 432 -13.71 -8.98 -9.37
C GLU A 432 -14.08 -9.50 -7.98
N GLY A 433 -15.03 -8.85 -7.33
CA GLY A 433 -15.48 -9.16 -5.97
C GLY A 433 -14.79 -8.38 -4.86
N LYS A 434 -13.60 -7.83 -5.08
CA LYS A 434 -12.92 -6.98 -4.08
C LYS A 434 -13.57 -5.61 -3.93
N ARG A 435 -13.31 -4.95 -2.83
CA ARG A 435 -13.75 -3.57 -2.59
C ARG A 435 -13.22 -2.66 -3.69
N ALA A 436 -14.04 -1.76 -4.15
CA ALA A 436 -13.64 -0.76 -5.15
C ALA A 436 -12.90 0.41 -4.49
N ASP A 437 -11.78 0.10 -3.84
CA ASP A 437 -10.84 1.06 -3.26
C ASP A 437 -9.76 1.32 -4.31
N LEU A 438 -9.99 2.36 -5.13
CA LEU A 438 -9.26 2.62 -6.38
C LEU A 438 -8.65 4.01 -6.38
N VAL A 439 -7.50 4.15 -7.03
CA VAL A 439 -6.84 5.44 -7.23
C VAL A 439 -6.66 5.70 -8.71
N MET A 440 -7.14 6.86 -9.15
CA MET A 440 -6.99 7.34 -10.52
C MET A 440 -5.87 8.37 -10.60
N TRP A 441 -5.02 8.21 -11.60
CA TRP A 441 -3.84 9.03 -11.80
C TRP A 441 -3.80 9.62 -13.21
N ASN A 442 -3.47 10.91 -13.30
CA ASN A 442 -2.86 11.40 -14.53
C ASN A 442 -1.45 10.81 -14.62
N PRO A 443 -1.05 10.18 -15.74
CA PRO A 443 0.29 9.58 -15.89
C PRO A 443 1.44 10.52 -15.53
N ALA A 444 1.31 11.82 -15.83
CA ALA A 444 2.33 12.83 -15.48
C ALA A 444 2.49 13.06 -13.97
N PHE A 445 1.51 12.67 -13.15
CA PHE A 445 1.50 12.79 -11.69
C PHE A 445 1.39 11.44 -10.98
N PHE A 446 1.65 10.36 -11.71
CA PHE A 446 1.57 9.00 -11.17
C PHE A 446 2.42 8.84 -9.91
N GLY A 447 1.82 8.27 -8.86
CA GLY A 447 2.48 8.04 -7.58
C GLY A 447 2.76 9.30 -6.73
N VAL A 448 2.44 10.50 -7.25
CA VAL A 448 2.65 11.78 -6.54
C VAL A 448 1.33 12.36 -6.07
N LYS A 449 0.40 12.54 -7.00
CA LYS A 449 -0.85 13.27 -6.75
C LYS A 449 -2.01 12.58 -7.44
N PRO A 450 -2.84 11.82 -6.71
CA PRO A 450 -4.06 11.24 -7.26
C PRO A 450 -4.98 12.31 -7.86
N GLU A 451 -5.54 12.05 -9.02
CA GLU A 451 -6.62 12.87 -9.56
C GLU A 451 -7.92 12.62 -8.80
N MET A 452 -8.16 11.34 -8.44
CA MET A 452 -9.35 10.91 -7.71
C MET A 452 -9.05 9.65 -6.91
N VAL A 453 -9.61 9.57 -5.70
CA VAL A 453 -9.58 8.37 -4.84
C VAL A 453 -11.01 7.92 -4.60
N LEU A 454 -11.28 6.64 -4.88
CA LEU A 454 -12.54 5.98 -4.59
C LEU A 454 -12.33 4.99 -3.44
N MET A 455 -13.30 4.94 -2.54
CA MET A 455 -13.40 3.89 -1.52
C MET A 455 -14.78 3.25 -1.58
N ALA A 456 -14.81 1.94 -1.70
CA ALA A 456 -16.02 1.17 -2.00
C ALA A 456 -16.85 1.83 -3.14
N GLY A 457 -16.18 2.27 -4.20
CA GLY A 457 -16.80 2.89 -5.36
C GLY A 457 -17.32 4.32 -5.16
N SER A 458 -17.23 4.88 -3.96
CA SER A 458 -17.60 6.27 -3.67
C SER A 458 -16.38 7.18 -3.78
N ILE A 459 -16.51 8.32 -4.46
CA ILE A 459 -15.44 9.31 -4.56
C ILE A 459 -15.27 9.98 -3.20
N VAL A 460 -14.13 9.74 -2.55
CA VAL A 460 -13.80 10.27 -1.22
C VAL A 460 -12.87 11.47 -1.28
N CYS A 461 -12.02 11.55 -2.32
CA CYS A 461 -11.10 12.66 -2.53
C CYS A 461 -10.89 12.90 -4.02
N ALA A 462 -10.74 14.17 -4.43
CA ALA A 462 -10.42 14.54 -5.80
C ALA A 462 -9.69 15.88 -5.88
N GLN A 463 -8.91 16.07 -6.96
CA GLN A 463 -8.29 17.35 -7.31
C GLN A 463 -9.38 18.31 -7.81
N MET A 464 -9.68 19.36 -7.07
CA MET A 464 -10.69 20.35 -7.41
C MET A 464 -10.18 21.78 -7.22
N GLY A 465 -10.56 22.65 -8.16
CA GLY A 465 -10.30 24.07 -8.08
C GLY A 465 -11.22 24.80 -7.09
N ASP A 466 -11.41 26.11 -7.31
CA ASP A 466 -12.27 26.92 -6.45
C ASP A 466 -13.73 26.42 -6.52
N PRO A 467 -14.32 26.01 -5.38
CA PRO A 467 -15.69 25.50 -5.35
C PRO A 467 -16.77 26.58 -5.61
N ASN A 468 -16.40 27.86 -5.53
CA ASN A 468 -17.28 28.99 -5.84
C ASN A 468 -17.12 29.49 -7.29
N ALA A 469 -16.24 28.89 -8.09
CA ALA A 469 -16.13 29.23 -9.51
C ALA A 469 -17.28 28.63 -10.33
N SER A 470 -17.51 29.19 -11.51
CA SER A 470 -18.54 28.68 -12.44
C SER A 470 -18.29 27.23 -12.88
N ILE A 471 -17.03 26.80 -12.85
CA ILE A 471 -16.57 25.42 -13.07
C ILE A 471 -15.45 25.11 -12.05
N PRO A 472 -15.26 23.86 -11.61
CA PRO A 472 -14.32 23.53 -10.52
C PRO A 472 -12.87 23.35 -11.00
N THR A 473 -12.45 24.03 -12.05
CA THR A 473 -11.12 23.88 -12.67
C THR A 473 -10.14 25.03 -12.42
N PRO A 474 -10.56 26.29 -12.06
CA PRO A 474 -9.61 27.37 -11.84
C PRO A 474 -8.66 27.12 -10.67
N GLN A 475 -7.43 27.58 -10.82
CA GLN A 475 -6.46 27.57 -9.73
C GLN A 475 -6.90 28.47 -8.56
N PRO A 476 -6.53 28.14 -7.32
CA PRO A 476 -5.71 26.98 -6.94
C PRO A 476 -6.49 25.67 -6.88
N VAL A 477 -5.89 24.59 -7.43
CA VAL A 477 -6.42 23.25 -7.36
C VAL A 477 -5.82 22.52 -6.16
N TYR A 478 -6.66 21.91 -5.34
CA TYR A 478 -6.27 21.14 -4.16
C TYR A 478 -6.93 19.76 -4.16
N SER A 479 -6.31 18.81 -3.46
CA SER A 479 -7.01 17.60 -3.03
C SER A 479 -8.11 17.99 -2.05
N ARG A 480 -9.35 17.64 -2.33
CA ARG A 480 -10.52 18.01 -1.53
C ARG A 480 -11.32 16.80 -1.15
N PRO A 481 -11.87 16.74 0.08
CA PRO A 481 -12.82 15.69 0.45
C PRO A 481 -14.09 15.82 -0.40
N MET A 482 -14.57 14.68 -0.89
CA MET A 482 -15.78 14.55 -1.71
C MET A 482 -16.93 13.91 -0.91
N PHE A 483 -18.11 13.79 -1.51
CA PHE A 483 -19.31 13.30 -0.81
C PHE A 483 -19.15 11.91 -0.18
N GLY A 484 -18.32 11.04 -0.75
CA GLY A 484 -18.00 9.73 -0.17
C GLY A 484 -17.25 9.79 1.17
N ALA A 485 -16.65 10.97 1.49
CA ALA A 485 -15.96 11.24 2.75
C ALA A 485 -16.85 11.99 3.77
N MET A 486 -18.14 12.20 3.48
CA MET A 486 -18.98 13.08 4.31
C MET A 486 -20.12 12.32 4.99
N GLY A 487 -20.42 12.75 6.21
CA GLY A 487 -21.56 12.28 6.97
C GLY A 487 -21.62 10.76 7.08
N ARG A 488 -22.80 10.19 6.85
CA ARG A 488 -23.01 8.74 6.93
C ARG A 488 -22.53 7.96 5.70
N ALA A 489 -22.07 8.62 4.64
CA ALA A 489 -21.48 7.92 3.50
C ALA A 489 -20.23 7.14 3.92
N VAL A 490 -19.48 7.65 4.90
CA VAL A 490 -18.27 7.00 5.45
C VAL A 490 -18.56 5.60 6.02
N GLU A 491 -19.76 5.37 6.58
CA GLU A 491 -20.18 4.07 7.10
C GLU A 491 -20.15 2.95 6.04
N ARG A 492 -20.20 3.33 4.75
CA ARG A 492 -20.20 2.42 3.59
C ARG A 492 -18.94 2.49 2.76
N SER A 493 -18.27 3.64 2.73
CA SER A 493 -17.04 3.81 1.95
C SER A 493 -15.82 3.19 2.62
N ALA A 494 -15.78 3.04 3.95
CA ALA A 494 -14.64 2.52 4.67
C ALA A 494 -15.02 1.41 5.68
N VAL A 495 -14.02 0.65 6.13
CA VAL A 495 -14.17 -0.47 7.08
C VAL A 495 -13.16 -0.37 8.22
N VAL A 496 -13.42 -1.11 9.31
CA VAL A 496 -12.47 -1.37 10.38
C VAL A 496 -12.08 -2.84 10.34
N PHE A 497 -10.78 -3.13 10.29
CA PHE A 497 -10.28 -4.50 10.39
C PHE A 497 -10.13 -4.92 11.85
N THR A 498 -10.53 -6.14 12.16
CA THR A 498 -10.50 -6.71 13.50
C THR A 498 -10.22 -8.21 13.44
N SER A 499 -10.10 -8.88 14.56
CA SER A 499 -9.96 -10.34 14.61
C SER A 499 -11.31 -11.06 14.45
N ALA A 500 -11.28 -12.32 14.00
CA ALA A 500 -12.46 -13.18 14.00
C ALA A 500 -13.05 -13.35 15.41
N ALA A 501 -12.20 -13.50 16.42
CA ALA A 501 -12.63 -13.63 17.82
C ALA A 501 -13.39 -12.38 18.33
N ALA A 502 -13.02 -11.19 17.90
CA ALA A 502 -13.75 -9.96 18.25
C ALA A 502 -15.11 -9.87 17.54
N MET A 503 -15.20 -10.40 16.31
CA MET A 503 -16.48 -10.49 15.58
C MET A 503 -17.44 -11.46 16.25
N GLU A 504 -16.95 -12.61 16.74
CA GLU A 504 -17.76 -13.59 17.49
C GLU A 504 -18.35 -12.99 18.78
N GLU A 505 -17.65 -12.05 19.40
CA GLU A 505 -18.11 -11.35 20.60
C GLU A 505 -19.01 -10.13 20.32
N ASP A 506 -19.42 -9.89 19.07
CA ASP A 506 -20.19 -8.72 18.64
C ASP A 506 -19.53 -7.38 19.06
N LEU A 507 -18.23 -7.25 18.84
CA LEU A 507 -17.49 -6.05 19.20
C LEU A 507 -18.09 -4.80 18.56
N ARG A 508 -18.53 -4.90 17.28
CA ARG A 508 -19.18 -3.80 16.56
C ARG A 508 -20.41 -3.26 17.32
N GLY A 509 -21.31 -4.15 17.74
CA GLY A 509 -22.50 -3.78 18.52
C GLY A 509 -22.15 -3.23 19.89
N LYS A 510 -21.23 -3.86 20.61
CA LYS A 510 -20.76 -3.40 21.94
C LYS A 510 -20.14 -1.99 21.91
N LEU A 511 -19.43 -1.64 20.85
CA LEU A 511 -18.82 -0.32 20.68
C LEU A 511 -19.73 0.70 19.99
N GLY A 512 -20.84 0.27 19.40
CA GLY A 512 -21.76 1.12 18.64
C GLY A 512 -21.17 1.65 17.34
N LEU A 513 -20.31 0.87 16.66
CA LEU A 513 -19.65 1.30 15.43
C LEU A 513 -20.64 1.28 14.25
N ALA A 514 -20.64 2.37 13.50
CA ALA A 514 -21.43 2.51 12.27
C ALA A 514 -20.76 1.84 11.07
N LYS A 515 -19.42 1.93 10.98
CA LYS A 515 -18.64 1.23 9.96
C LYS A 515 -18.82 -0.28 10.02
N GLU A 516 -18.66 -0.92 8.88
CA GLU A 516 -18.52 -2.36 8.79
C GLU A 516 -17.19 -2.80 9.41
N CYS A 517 -17.23 -3.89 10.18
CA CYS A 517 -16.03 -4.55 10.67
C CYS A 517 -15.78 -5.79 9.82
N LEU A 518 -14.54 -5.98 9.38
CA LEU A 518 -14.09 -7.15 8.63
C LEU A 518 -13.01 -7.89 9.41
N ALA A 519 -13.17 -9.21 9.52
CA ALA A 519 -12.18 -10.05 10.17
C ALA A 519 -10.94 -10.24 9.27
N VAL A 520 -9.76 -10.17 9.88
CA VAL A 520 -8.53 -10.66 9.24
C VAL A 520 -8.55 -12.19 9.25
N GLU A 521 -8.01 -12.82 8.20
CA GLU A 521 -8.04 -14.27 8.01
C GLU A 521 -6.79 -14.75 7.27
N ASN A 522 -6.36 -15.98 7.55
CA ASN A 522 -5.23 -16.63 6.85
C ASN A 522 -3.91 -15.86 7.01
N THR A 523 -3.67 -15.27 8.17
CA THR A 523 -2.44 -14.56 8.47
C THR A 523 -1.31 -15.50 8.87
N ARG A 524 -1.64 -16.76 9.19
CA ARG A 524 -0.71 -17.78 9.67
C ARG A 524 -0.47 -18.83 8.59
N GLY A 525 0.66 -19.50 8.65
CA GLY A 525 1.04 -20.51 7.64
C GLY A 525 1.40 -19.93 6.27
N ILE A 526 1.44 -18.62 6.11
CA ILE A 526 1.99 -17.93 4.93
C ILE A 526 3.49 -17.66 5.10
N GLY A 527 4.16 -17.38 4.02
CA GLY A 527 5.59 -17.02 4.01
C GLY A 527 5.96 -16.24 2.75
N LYS A 528 7.23 -16.11 2.52
CA LYS A 528 7.76 -15.39 1.34
C LYS A 528 7.16 -15.88 0.02
N LYS A 529 6.96 -17.19 -0.15
CA LYS A 529 6.37 -17.81 -1.36
C LYS A 529 4.98 -17.30 -1.72
N ASP A 530 4.26 -16.72 -0.76
CA ASP A 530 2.90 -16.23 -0.93
C ASP A 530 2.87 -14.73 -1.30
N LEU A 531 4.04 -14.06 -1.25
CA LEU A 531 4.16 -12.64 -1.56
C LEU A 531 4.46 -12.43 -3.05
N ILE A 532 3.57 -11.75 -3.71
CA ILE A 532 3.52 -11.60 -5.17
C ILE A 532 4.76 -10.86 -5.69
N LEU A 533 5.51 -11.51 -6.61
CA LEU A 533 6.71 -10.98 -7.27
C LEU A 533 7.83 -10.52 -6.32
N ASN A 534 7.72 -10.87 -5.03
CA ASN A 534 8.63 -10.43 -3.97
C ASN A 534 8.93 -11.58 -3.00
N ASP A 535 9.19 -12.75 -3.55
CA ASP A 535 9.36 -14.03 -2.87
C ASP A 535 10.81 -14.55 -2.91
N ALA A 536 11.77 -13.74 -3.37
CA ALA A 536 13.17 -14.14 -3.44
C ALA A 536 13.76 -14.44 -2.05
N LEU A 537 14.56 -15.48 -1.95
CA LEU A 537 15.18 -16.00 -0.73
C LEU A 537 16.71 -16.06 -0.89
N PRO A 538 17.40 -14.92 -1.08
CA PRO A 538 18.85 -14.92 -1.15
C PRO A 538 19.48 -15.31 0.20
N VAL A 539 20.62 -15.98 0.18
CA VAL A 539 21.45 -16.14 1.38
C VAL A 539 22.17 -14.81 1.63
N VAL A 540 21.71 -14.10 2.67
CA VAL A 540 22.26 -12.79 3.01
C VAL A 540 23.29 -12.91 4.12
N GLU A 541 24.48 -12.37 3.90
CA GLU A 541 25.59 -12.32 4.85
C GLU A 541 25.97 -10.86 5.11
N VAL A 542 26.28 -10.55 6.36
CA VAL A 542 26.77 -9.22 6.76
C VAL A 542 28.12 -9.39 7.47
N ASN A 543 29.10 -8.64 7.02
CA ASN A 543 30.40 -8.57 7.69
C ASN A 543 30.27 -7.69 8.94
N PRO A 544 30.55 -8.21 10.15
CA PRO A 544 30.37 -7.46 11.41
C PRO A 544 31.38 -6.32 11.62
N GLU A 545 32.48 -6.30 10.85
CA GLU A 545 33.51 -5.26 10.98
C GLU A 545 33.34 -4.15 9.92
N THR A 546 33.01 -4.53 8.66
CA THR A 546 32.91 -3.58 7.54
C THR A 546 31.47 -3.22 7.20
N TYR A 547 30.48 -3.95 7.72
CA TYR A 547 29.04 -3.87 7.44
C TYR A 547 28.67 -4.20 5.98
N GLU A 548 29.62 -4.68 5.17
CA GLU A 548 29.34 -5.14 3.82
C GLU A 548 28.26 -6.22 3.82
N VAL A 549 27.27 -6.05 2.94
CA VAL A 549 26.17 -7.00 2.76
C VAL A 549 26.39 -7.77 1.47
N ARG A 550 26.29 -9.09 1.52
CA ARG A 550 26.34 -9.98 0.37
C ARG A 550 25.04 -10.78 0.26
N ALA A 551 24.59 -10.98 -0.97
CA ALA A 551 23.50 -11.91 -1.28
C ALA A 551 24.04 -12.97 -2.23
N ASP A 552 23.91 -14.27 -1.85
CA ASP A 552 24.44 -15.40 -2.62
C ASP A 552 25.94 -15.23 -2.99
N GLY A 553 26.69 -14.59 -2.10
CA GLY A 553 28.11 -14.28 -2.26
C GLY A 553 28.43 -13.00 -3.07
N GLU A 554 27.45 -12.39 -3.73
CA GLU A 554 27.63 -11.13 -4.46
C GLU A 554 27.53 -9.91 -3.51
N LEU A 555 28.51 -9.00 -3.57
CA LEU A 555 28.50 -7.77 -2.79
C LEU A 555 27.39 -6.82 -3.26
N LEU A 556 26.51 -6.42 -2.34
CA LEU A 556 25.43 -5.48 -2.63
C LEU A 556 25.88 -4.05 -2.31
N THR A 557 26.15 -3.27 -3.32
CA THR A 557 26.48 -1.85 -3.19
C THR A 557 25.86 -1.04 -4.31
N CYS A 558 25.38 0.16 -4.00
CA CYS A 558 24.88 1.11 -4.97
C CYS A 558 25.25 2.54 -4.55
N GLU A 559 25.33 3.43 -5.52
CA GLU A 559 25.63 4.84 -5.25
C GLU A 559 24.41 5.56 -4.64
N PRO A 560 24.62 6.50 -3.72
CA PRO A 560 23.54 7.36 -3.25
C PRO A 560 23.03 8.22 -4.40
N ALA A 561 21.71 8.44 -4.47
CA ALA A 561 21.13 9.33 -5.46
C ALA A 561 21.37 10.80 -5.07
N GLU A 562 21.85 11.61 -6.02
CA GLU A 562 22.00 13.06 -5.87
C GLU A 562 20.72 13.79 -6.28
N GLU A 563 19.97 13.23 -7.24
CA GLU A 563 18.70 13.75 -7.73
C GLU A 563 17.64 12.66 -7.74
N LEU A 564 16.43 13.00 -7.38
CA LEU A 564 15.26 12.13 -7.40
C LEU A 564 14.20 12.66 -8.36
N PRO A 565 13.51 11.79 -9.11
CA PRO A 565 12.28 12.17 -9.79
C PRO A 565 11.17 12.43 -8.76
N MET A 566 10.02 12.92 -9.22
CA MET A 566 8.84 13.14 -8.39
C MET A 566 9.12 14.08 -7.21
N ALA A 567 9.98 15.07 -7.46
CA ALA A 567 10.49 15.99 -6.46
C ALA A 567 9.53 17.15 -6.17
N GLN A 568 9.97 18.07 -5.34
CA GLN A 568 9.20 19.19 -4.80
C GLN A 568 8.38 19.99 -5.83
N ARG A 569 8.84 20.11 -7.07
CA ARG A 569 8.12 20.81 -8.16
C ARG A 569 6.68 20.29 -8.37
N TYR A 570 6.41 19.01 -8.10
CA TYR A 570 5.08 18.42 -8.20
C TYR A 570 4.11 18.89 -7.12
N PHE A 571 4.63 19.47 -6.03
CA PHE A 571 3.83 19.97 -4.92
C PHE A 571 3.54 21.48 -5.01
N LEU A 572 4.12 22.15 -6.00
CA LEU A 572 3.95 23.59 -6.20
C LEU A 572 2.77 23.93 -7.14
N PHE A 573 2.21 22.94 -7.82
CA PHE A 573 1.19 23.15 -8.85
C PHE A 573 -0.03 22.28 -8.65
#